data_1c4f84e1c7f960ef20e1d58ee136412e
#
_entry.id   1c4f84e1c7f960ef20e1d58ee136412e
#
_cell.length_a   1.000
_cell.length_b   1.000
_cell.length_c   1.000
_cell.angle_alpha   90.00
_cell.angle_beta   90.00
_cell.angle_gamma   90.00
#
_symmetry.space_group_name_H-M   'P 1'
#
loop_
_entity.id
_entity.type
_entity.pdbx_description
1 polymer ?
#
loop_
_entity_poly.entity_id
_entity_poly.type
_entity_poly.pdbx_seq_one_letter_code
_entity_poly.pdbx_strand_id
1 'polypeptide(L)'
;DMFHPKVTGDAEKLNQEILAFTENAYYYIQNYSIGSNLNNNDFETELKREYNLRLERRQEYIQKYKPSEEVEFLTEELLKQDYYYALLLYASHIQDETGKELERYHALLPEINGLYHKGILSARLFDIAESVENYILFGMALKNRKYPKIEDMMSLIGENTLNQYLYTKMMANCLTANDTLALAKRHAQFDSIVKMPHLRAQITPVSYTHLR
;
A
#
# COMPACT_ATOMS: atom_id res chain seq x y z
N ASP A 1 16.67 24.05 -5.45
CA ASP A 1 16.08 23.73 -4.15
C ASP A 1 15.69 22.25 -4.13
N MET A 2 16.32 21.48 -3.26
CA MET A 2 16.15 20.02 -3.22
C MET A 2 14.74 19.60 -2.76
N PHE A 3 13.99 20.52 -2.14
CA PHE A 3 12.67 20.27 -1.58
C PHE A 3 11.50 20.70 -2.49
N HIS A 4 11.79 21.42 -3.56
CA HIS A 4 10.79 21.90 -4.53
C HIS A 4 11.29 21.66 -5.97
N PRO A 5 11.27 20.41 -6.43
CA PRO A 5 11.68 20.13 -7.81
C PRO A 5 10.77 20.91 -8.76
N LYS A 6 11.39 21.68 -9.65
CA LYS A 6 10.64 22.39 -10.69
C LYS A 6 10.14 21.37 -11.70
N VAL A 7 8.85 21.09 -11.65
CA VAL A 7 8.17 20.27 -12.65
C VAL A 7 7.78 21.18 -13.81
N THR A 8 8.07 20.76 -15.03
CA THR A 8 7.73 21.47 -16.28
C THR A 8 7.06 20.51 -17.24
N GLY A 9 6.28 21.04 -18.18
CA GLY A 9 5.56 20.25 -19.17
C GLY A 9 4.10 20.01 -18.83
N ASP A 10 3.49 19.03 -19.49
CA ASP A 10 2.03 18.77 -19.42
C ASP A 10 1.51 18.44 -18.01
N ALA A 11 2.37 17.91 -17.16
CA ALA A 11 2.04 17.60 -15.76
C ALA A 11 2.26 18.77 -14.78
N GLU A 12 2.70 19.95 -15.24
CA GLU A 12 3.05 21.07 -14.35
C GLU A 12 1.87 21.51 -13.50
N LYS A 13 0.72 21.73 -14.16
CA LYS A 13 -0.51 22.18 -13.48
C LYS A 13 -0.96 21.15 -12.44
N LEU A 14 -1.03 19.88 -12.81
CA LEU A 14 -1.41 18.77 -11.92
C LEU A 14 -0.52 18.72 -10.68
N ASN A 15 0.80 18.80 -10.88
CA ASN A 15 1.76 18.77 -9.78
C ASN A 15 1.64 19.99 -8.88
N GLN A 16 1.38 21.20 -9.43
CA GLN A 16 1.16 22.41 -8.63
C GLN A 16 -0.11 22.31 -7.78
N GLU A 17 -1.21 21.78 -8.32
CA GLU A 17 -2.45 21.56 -7.59
C GLU A 17 -2.28 20.51 -6.48
N ILE A 18 -1.58 19.39 -6.75
CA ILE A 18 -1.27 18.37 -5.74
C ILE A 18 -0.37 18.95 -4.62
N LEU A 19 0.63 19.74 -4.99
CA LEU A 19 1.51 20.39 -4.02
C LEU A 19 0.71 21.36 -3.13
N ALA A 20 -0.17 22.15 -3.74
CA ALA A 20 -1.05 23.07 -3.00
C ALA A 20 -1.98 22.31 -2.03
N PHE A 21 -2.51 21.15 -2.42
CA PHE A 21 -3.25 20.28 -1.51
C PHE A 21 -2.37 19.80 -0.36
N THR A 22 -1.17 19.31 -0.66
CA THR A 22 -0.23 18.81 0.35
C THR A 22 0.13 19.88 1.38
N GLU A 23 0.34 21.11 0.94
CA GLU A 23 0.71 22.22 1.83
C GLU A 23 -0.46 22.75 2.67
N ASN A 24 -1.68 22.73 2.15
CA ASN A 24 -2.83 23.41 2.77
C ASN A 24 -3.81 22.46 3.47
N ALA A 25 -3.95 21.25 3.02
CA ALA A 25 -4.99 20.33 3.50
C ALA A 25 -4.48 18.96 3.93
N TYR A 26 -3.29 18.55 3.45
CA TYR A 26 -2.75 17.24 3.73
C TYR A 26 -1.79 17.28 4.92
N TYR A 27 -2.24 16.67 6.02
CA TYR A 27 -1.36 16.38 7.16
C TYR A 27 -1.04 14.90 7.17
N TYR A 28 0.23 14.54 7.09
CA TYR A 28 0.67 13.17 7.31
C TYR A 28 0.11 12.64 8.63
N ILE A 29 -0.30 11.37 8.64
CA ILE A 29 -0.51 10.61 9.88
C ILE A 29 0.88 10.36 10.50
N GLN A 30 1.54 11.42 10.91
CA GLN A 30 2.93 11.31 11.38
C GLN A 30 3.07 10.68 12.75
N ASN A 31 2.03 10.62 13.56
CA ASN A 31 2.19 10.33 14.98
C ASN A 31 1.07 9.52 15.61
N TYR A 32 0.53 8.53 14.91
CA TYR A 32 0.04 7.43 15.71
C TYR A 32 1.29 6.73 16.23
N SER A 33 1.72 7.12 17.44
CA SER A 33 2.64 6.32 18.23
C SER A 33 1.92 4.98 18.46
N ILE A 34 2.20 4.04 17.56
CA ILE A 34 1.76 2.64 17.58
C ILE A 34 2.35 1.99 18.85
N GLY A 35 2.24 2.55 19.95
CA GLY A 35 2.85 2.09 21.17
C GLY A 35 2.11 2.57 22.39
N SER A 36 1.11 3.40 22.22
CA SER A 36 0.29 3.81 23.34
C SER A 36 -0.84 2.80 23.51
N ASN A 37 -1.08 2.41 24.70
CA ASN A 37 -2.09 1.62 25.39
C ASN A 37 -3.56 1.68 24.89
N LEU A 38 -3.80 2.01 23.61
CA LEU A 38 -5.13 1.99 23.01
C LEU A 38 -5.51 0.55 22.69
N ASN A 39 -6.69 0.14 23.09
CA ASN A 39 -7.27 -1.09 22.59
C ASN A 39 -7.69 -0.95 21.12
N ASN A 40 -7.93 -2.05 20.43
CA ASN A 40 -8.23 -2.06 19.00
C ASN A 40 -9.43 -1.17 18.61
N ASN A 41 -10.47 -1.16 19.42
CA ASN A 41 -11.67 -0.37 19.16
C ASN A 41 -11.42 1.13 19.30
N ASP A 42 -10.62 1.53 20.28
CA ASP A 42 -10.26 2.93 20.49
C ASP A 42 -9.38 3.44 19.36
N PHE A 43 -8.42 2.62 18.92
CA PHE A 43 -7.55 2.96 17.79
C PHE A 43 -8.35 3.18 16.49
N GLU A 44 -9.22 2.24 16.12
CA GLU A 44 -10.01 2.37 14.90
C GLU A 44 -11.00 3.55 14.96
N THR A 45 -11.59 3.78 16.12
CA THR A 45 -12.48 4.92 16.33
C THR A 45 -11.73 6.23 16.12
N GLU A 46 -10.54 6.35 16.69
CA GLU A 46 -9.71 7.54 16.55
C GLU A 46 -9.18 7.70 15.13
N LEU A 47 -8.72 6.62 14.49
CA LEU A 47 -8.28 6.63 13.11
C LEU A 47 -9.39 7.07 12.15
N LYS A 48 -10.62 6.57 12.36
CA LYS A 48 -11.79 6.96 11.58
C LYS A 48 -12.16 8.44 11.80
N ARG A 49 -12.06 8.93 13.03
CA ARG A 49 -12.26 10.34 13.36
C ARG A 49 -11.26 11.22 12.60
N GLU A 50 -9.99 10.86 12.62
CA GLU A 50 -8.93 11.57 11.89
C GLU A 50 -9.14 11.54 10.38
N TYR A 51 -9.53 10.39 9.84
CA TYR A 51 -9.84 10.25 8.42
C TYR A 51 -10.99 11.19 8.01
N ASN A 52 -12.09 11.24 8.78
CA ASN A 52 -13.21 12.13 8.51
C ASN A 52 -12.80 13.61 8.55
N LEU A 53 -12.00 14.01 9.54
CA LEU A 53 -11.46 15.38 9.63
C LEU A 53 -10.63 15.77 8.40
N ARG A 54 -9.91 14.83 7.82
CA ARG A 54 -9.14 15.06 6.59
C ARG A 54 -10.02 15.18 5.36
N LEU A 55 -11.09 14.39 5.30
CA LEU A 55 -12.09 14.54 4.25
C LEU A 55 -12.77 15.92 4.29
N GLU A 56 -13.06 16.44 5.50
CA GLU A 56 -13.60 17.80 5.68
C GLU A 56 -12.59 18.85 5.17
N ARG A 57 -11.34 18.78 5.56
CA ARG A 57 -10.28 19.70 5.09
C ARG A 57 -10.06 19.61 3.58
N ARG A 58 -10.10 18.39 3.02
CA ARG A 58 -10.06 18.20 1.57
C ARG A 58 -11.24 18.92 0.92
N GLN A 59 -12.45 18.82 1.47
CA GLN A 59 -13.65 19.50 0.94
C GLN A 59 -13.50 21.02 0.99
N GLU A 60 -12.95 21.58 2.08
CA GLU A 60 -12.62 23.00 2.19
C GLU A 60 -11.62 23.44 1.12
N TYR A 61 -10.58 22.63 0.91
CA TYR A 61 -9.57 22.85 -0.14
C TYR A 61 -10.24 22.89 -1.53
N ILE A 62 -11.07 21.91 -1.87
CA ILE A 62 -11.78 21.85 -3.15
C ILE A 62 -12.66 23.09 -3.36
N GLN A 63 -13.44 23.48 -2.36
CA GLN A 63 -14.31 24.66 -2.44
C GLN A 63 -13.51 25.95 -2.65
N LYS A 64 -12.37 26.08 -1.98
CA LYS A 64 -11.53 27.28 -2.02
C LYS A 64 -10.71 27.39 -3.30
N TYR A 65 -10.09 26.32 -3.74
CA TYR A 65 -9.10 26.34 -4.82
C TYR A 65 -9.63 25.84 -6.15
N LYS A 66 -10.76 25.10 -6.15
CA LYS A 66 -11.40 24.54 -7.34
C LYS A 66 -10.39 23.81 -8.24
N PRO A 67 -9.70 22.81 -7.72
CA PRO A 67 -8.72 22.05 -8.49
C PRO A 67 -9.39 21.29 -9.64
N SER A 68 -8.58 20.67 -10.50
CA SER A 68 -9.08 19.79 -11.56
C SER A 68 -9.73 18.53 -10.98
N GLU A 69 -10.66 17.94 -11.73
CA GLU A 69 -11.34 16.67 -11.34
C GLU A 69 -10.31 15.55 -11.07
N GLU A 70 -9.21 15.56 -11.81
CA GLU A 70 -8.12 14.60 -11.60
C GLU A 70 -7.47 14.77 -10.22
N VAL A 71 -7.25 16.01 -9.77
CA VAL A 71 -6.72 16.29 -8.42
C VAL A 71 -7.74 15.96 -7.35
N GLU A 72 -9.02 16.23 -7.59
CA GLU A 72 -10.06 15.81 -6.67
C GLU A 72 -10.06 14.29 -6.46
N PHE A 73 -9.97 13.52 -7.54
CA PHE A 73 -9.88 12.07 -7.47
C PHE A 73 -8.59 11.60 -6.78
N LEU A 74 -7.43 12.09 -7.19
CA LEU A 74 -6.14 11.68 -6.62
C LEU A 74 -6.03 11.99 -5.13
N THR A 75 -6.52 13.15 -4.69
CA THR A 75 -6.48 13.53 -3.27
C THR A 75 -7.38 12.66 -2.40
N GLU A 76 -8.52 12.22 -2.93
CA GLU A 76 -9.38 11.26 -2.25
C GLU A 76 -8.70 9.89 -2.09
N GLU A 77 -8.11 9.40 -3.18
CA GLU A 77 -7.41 8.12 -3.15
C GLU A 77 -6.18 8.14 -2.23
N LEU A 78 -5.44 9.24 -2.17
CA LEU A 78 -4.33 9.40 -1.21
C LEU A 78 -4.80 9.28 0.24
N LEU A 79 -5.91 9.94 0.59
CA LEU A 79 -6.47 9.85 1.94
C LEU A 79 -6.94 8.43 2.29
N LYS A 80 -7.58 7.74 1.33
CA LYS A 80 -7.97 6.32 1.50
C LYS A 80 -6.75 5.43 1.72
N GLN A 81 -5.72 5.60 0.90
CA GLN A 81 -4.47 4.85 1.03
C GLN A 81 -3.81 5.04 2.39
N ASP A 82 -3.75 6.28 2.88
CA ASP A 82 -3.21 6.57 4.22
C ASP A 82 -4.03 5.92 5.34
N TYR A 83 -5.35 5.95 5.22
CA TYR A 83 -6.24 5.31 6.19
C TYR A 83 -5.99 3.79 6.28
N TYR A 84 -6.01 3.09 5.15
CA TYR A 84 -5.79 1.65 5.11
C TYR A 84 -4.37 1.27 5.50
N TYR A 85 -3.37 2.07 5.12
CA TYR A 85 -2.01 1.87 5.56
C TYR A 85 -1.86 1.92 7.08
N ALA A 86 -2.41 2.96 7.72
CA ALA A 86 -2.38 3.11 9.17
C ALA A 86 -3.12 1.95 9.88
N LEU A 87 -4.25 1.53 9.34
CA LEU A 87 -5.03 0.41 9.85
C LEU A 87 -4.25 -0.91 9.79
N LEU A 88 -3.63 -1.21 8.67
CA LEU A 88 -2.83 -2.42 8.46
C LEU A 88 -1.53 -2.39 9.28
N LEU A 89 -0.89 -1.24 9.38
CA LEU A 89 0.32 -1.08 10.19
C LEU A 89 0.01 -1.36 11.67
N TYR A 90 -1.11 -0.86 12.16
CA TYR A 90 -1.58 -1.18 13.51
C TYR A 90 -1.87 -2.67 13.67
N ALA A 91 -2.60 -3.26 12.72
CA ALA A 91 -2.93 -4.68 12.73
C ALA A 91 -1.70 -5.58 12.79
N SER A 92 -0.62 -5.21 12.12
CA SER A 92 0.64 -5.98 12.12
C SER A 92 1.36 -6.00 13.48
N HIS A 93 1.01 -5.06 14.38
CA HIS A 93 1.57 -4.98 15.74
C HIS A 93 0.70 -5.66 16.80
N ILE A 94 -0.52 -6.06 16.45
CA ILE A 94 -1.41 -6.77 17.37
C ILE A 94 -0.97 -8.22 17.44
N GLN A 95 -0.57 -8.66 18.62
CA GLN A 95 -0.33 -10.08 18.91
C GLN A 95 -1.65 -10.75 19.27
N ASP A 96 -2.33 -11.27 18.27
CA ASP A 96 -3.57 -12.03 18.48
C ASP A 96 -3.35 -13.52 18.27
N GLU A 97 -3.15 -14.24 19.38
CA GLU A 97 -2.97 -15.69 19.35
C GLU A 97 -4.25 -16.45 18.95
N THR A 98 -5.41 -15.78 18.98
CA THR A 98 -6.71 -16.40 18.68
C THR A 98 -7.03 -16.40 17.18
N GLY A 99 -6.39 -15.53 16.41
CA GLY A 99 -6.62 -15.32 14.98
C GLY A 99 -7.92 -14.58 14.65
N LYS A 100 -8.67 -14.08 15.65
CA LYS A 100 -9.91 -13.32 15.42
C LYS A 100 -9.64 -11.98 14.72
N GLU A 101 -8.58 -11.30 15.11
CA GLU A 101 -8.17 -10.06 14.45
C GLU A 101 -7.76 -10.31 12.99
N LEU A 102 -7.11 -11.44 12.71
CA LEU A 102 -6.80 -11.85 11.34
C LEU A 102 -8.07 -11.99 10.49
N GLU A 103 -9.12 -12.62 11.02
CA GLU A 103 -10.40 -12.75 10.30
C GLU A 103 -11.06 -11.41 10.04
N ARG A 104 -11.01 -10.50 11.03
CA ARG A 104 -11.55 -9.14 10.92
C ARG A 104 -10.88 -8.35 9.80
N TYR A 105 -9.56 -8.37 9.73
CA TYR A 105 -8.82 -7.64 8.70
C TYR A 105 -8.89 -8.32 7.33
N HIS A 106 -9.11 -9.63 7.26
CA HIS A 106 -9.40 -10.32 6.01
C HIS A 106 -10.65 -9.76 5.31
N ALA A 107 -11.65 -9.35 6.07
CA ALA A 107 -12.85 -8.72 5.53
C ALA A 107 -12.57 -7.41 4.79
N LEU A 108 -11.43 -6.75 5.06
CA LEU A 108 -11.02 -5.51 4.40
C LEU A 108 -10.26 -5.72 3.08
N LEU A 109 -9.82 -6.95 2.77
CA LEU A 109 -9.04 -7.21 1.56
C LEU A 109 -9.73 -6.78 0.26
N PRO A 110 -11.05 -6.93 0.07
CA PRO A 110 -11.73 -6.42 -1.12
C PRO A 110 -11.66 -4.90 -1.25
N GLU A 111 -11.80 -4.16 -0.14
CA GLU A 111 -11.70 -2.70 -0.13
C GLU A 111 -10.27 -2.25 -0.39
N ILE A 112 -9.28 -2.90 0.25
CA ILE A 112 -7.86 -2.66 0.02
C ILE A 112 -7.50 -2.93 -1.43
N ASN A 113 -7.98 -4.02 -2.03
CA ASN A 113 -7.77 -4.29 -3.45
C ASN A 113 -8.36 -3.20 -4.34
N GLY A 114 -9.46 -2.58 -3.94
CA GLY A 114 -10.09 -1.46 -4.62
C GLY A 114 -9.20 -0.21 -4.74
N LEU A 115 -8.16 -0.07 -3.91
CA LEU A 115 -7.20 1.04 -3.98
C LEU A 115 -6.23 0.92 -5.17
N TYR A 116 -6.12 -0.24 -5.77
CA TYR A 116 -5.19 -0.53 -6.86
C TYR A 116 -5.83 -0.27 -8.23
N HIS A 117 -6.12 0.98 -8.52
CA HIS A 117 -6.70 1.41 -9.79
C HIS A 117 -5.65 1.50 -10.90
N LYS A 118 -6.07 1.29 -12.14
CA LYS A 118 -5.19 1.48 -13.29
C LYS A 118 -4.76 2.94 -13.40
N GLY A 119 -3.46 3.15 -13.55
CA GLY A 119 -2.87 4.48 -13.77
C GLY A 119 -2.45 5.24 -12.51
N ILE A 120 -2.87 4.80 -11.32
CA ILE A 120 -2.35 5.37 -10.07
C ILE A 120 -1.12 4.57 -9.64
N LEU A 121 0.03 5.24 -9.63
CA LEU A 121 1.28 4.73 -9.07
C LEU A 121 1.61 5.55 -7.83
N SER A 122 1.60 4.91 -6.70
CA SER A 122 1.93 5.52 -5.42
C SER A 122 2.87 4.60 -4.64
N ALA A 123 3.91 5.16 -4.04
CA ALA A 123 4.77 4.43 -3.11
C ALA A 123 3.93 3.81 -1.98
N ARG A 124 2.87 4.50 -1.56
CA ARG A 124 1.95 4.03 -0.51
C ARG A 124 1.26 2.71 -0.87
N LEU A 125 0.98 2.44 -2.14
CA LEU A 125 0.41 1.15 -2.56
C LEU A 125 1.38 -0.01 -2.31
N PHE A 126 2.69 0.21 -2.48
CA PHE A 126 3.69 -0.80 -2.11
C PHE A 126 3.79 -0.97 -0.58
N ASP A 127 3.71 0.12 0.18
CA ASP A 127 3.70 0.06 1.65
C ASP A 127 2.46 -0.69 2.17
N ILE A 128 1.29 -0.47 1.55
CA ILE A 128 0.05 -1.21 1.85
C ILE A 128 0.22 -2.69 1.53
N ALA A 129 0.76 -3.03 0.36
CA ALA A 129 1.01 -4.42 -0.02
C ALA A 129 1.96 -5.11 0.99
N GLU A 130 3.02 -4.42 1.42
CA GLU A 130 3.93 -4.92 2.45
C GLU A 130 3.22 -5.14 3.78
N SER A 131 2.39 -4.20 4.19
CA SER A 131 1.62 -4.31 5.43
C SER A 131 0.64 -5.47 5.40
N VAL A 132 -0.02 -5.71 4.25
CA VAL A 132 -0.88 -6.89 4.03
C VAL A 132 -0.06 -8.17 4.11
N GLU A 133 1.12 -8.21 3.47
CA GLU A 133 2.02 -9.36 3.53
C GLU A 133 2.42 -9.67 4.97
N ASN A 134 2.95 -8.68 5.67
CA ASN A 134 3.39 -8.82 7.06
C ASN A 134 2.25 -9.26 7.97
N TYR A 135 1.08 -8.64 7.83
CA TYR A 135 -0.10 -8.98 8.60
C TYR A 135 -0.55 -10.43 8.37
N ILE A 136 -0.63 -10.88 7.11
CA ILE A 136 -1.02 -12.24 6.76
C ILE A 136 0.03 -13.25 7.21
N LEU A 137 1.32 -12.97 6.93
CA LEU A 137 2.42 -13.85 7.34
C LEU A 137 2.47 -14.02 8.85
N PHE A 138 2.36 -12.91 9.58
CA PHE A 138 2.41 -12.92 11.03
C PHE A 138 1.20 -13.64 11.63
N GLY A 139 -0.01 -13.30 11.18
CA GLY A 139 -1.23 -13.94 11.65
C GLY A 139 -1.28 -15.45 11.36
N MET A 140 -0.86 -15.87 10.16
CA MET A 140 -0.78 -17.29 9.80
C MET A 140 0.31 -18.02 10.60
N ALA A 141 1.45 -17.37 10.85
CA ALA A 141 2.52 -17.95 11.65
C ALA A 141 2.07 -18.18 13.10
N LEU A 142 1.37 -17.23 13.70
CA LEU A 142 0.80 -17.37 15.05
C LEU A 142 -0.24 -18.48 15.12
N LYS A 143 -1.20 -18.48 14.18
CA LYS A 143 -2.28 -19.48 14.15
C LYS A 143 -1.76 -20.91 13.93
N ASN A 144 -0.78 -21.08 13.04
CA ASN A 144 -0.31 -22.40 12.63
C ASN A 144 1.00 -22.83 13.31
N ARG A 145 1.59 -21.97 14.16
CA ARG A 145 2.93 -22.15 14.75
C ARG A 145 4.01 -22.48 13.71
N LYS A 146 3.83 -21.99 12.49
CA LYS A 146 4.73 -22.19 11.35
C LYS A 146 4.57 -21.04 10.37
N TYR A 147 5.69 -20.57 9.83
CA TYR A 147 5.64 -19.60 8.75
C TYR A 147 4.94 -20.19 7.51
N PRO A 148 3.95 -19.50 6.96
CA PRO A 148 3.23 -19.96 5.78
C PRO A 148 4.16 -19.95 4.57
N LYS A 149 3.83 -20.80 3.61
CA LYS A 149 4.43 -20.68 2.29
C LYS A 149 3.80 -19.48 1.56
N ILE A 150 4.55 -18.93 0.64
CA ILE A 150 4.08 -17.84 -0.22
C ILE A 150 2.82 -18.22 -0.99
N GLU A 151 2.77 -19.46 -1.46
CA GLU A 151 1.62 -20.00 -2.19
C GLU A 151 0.34 -19.99 -1.32
N ASP A 152 0.47 -20.27 -0.02
CA ASP A 152 -0.67 -20.25 0.91
C ASP A 152 -1.16 -18.80 1.10
N MET A 153 -0.25 -17.84 1.21
CA MET A 153 -0.56 -16.42 1.31
C MET A 153 -1.22 -15.89 0.04
N MET A 154 -0.66 -16.23 -1.14
CA MET A 154 -1.20 -15.81 -2.43
C MET A 154 -2.60 -16.41 -2.69
N SER A 155 -2.82 -17.65 -2.26
CA SER A 155 -4.14 -18.29 -2.33
C SER A 155 -5.18 -17.56 -1.47
N LEU A 156 -4.77 -17.01 -0.33
CA LEU A 156 -5.66 -16.27 0.57
C LEU A 156 -6.08 -14.91 -0.02
N ILE A 157 -5.14 -14.20 -0.66
CA ILE A 157 -5.40 -12.90 -1.27
C ILE A 157 -6.20 -13.04 -2.58
N GLY A 158 -6.05 -14.16 -3.28
CA GLY A 158 -6.70 -14.43 -4.56
C GLY A 158 -6.01 -13.77 -5.77
N GLU A 159 -6.56 -14.01 -6.94
CA GLU A 159 -6.06 -13.45 -8.20
C GLU A 159 -6.62 -12.04 -8.42
N ASN A 160 -5.91 -11.03 -7.95
CA ASN A 160 -6.31 -9.62 -8.07
C ASN A 160 -5.11 -8.68 -8.24
N THR A 161 -5.36 -7.39 -8.29
CA THR A 161 -4.32 -6.38 -8.49
C THR A 161 -3.35 -6.31 -7.31
N LEU A 162 -3.84 -6.39 -6.08
CA LEU A 162 -3.00 -6.45 -4.87
C LEU A 162 -2.00 -7.60 -4.92
N ASN A 163 -2.44 -8.76 -5.38
CA ASN A 163 -1.57 -9.93 -5.56
C ASN A 163 -0.41 -9.65 -6.53
N GLN A 164 -0.66 -8.92 -7.62
CA GLN A 164 0.39 -8.54 -8.56
C GLN A 164 1.43 -7.61 -7.92
N TYR A 165 1.01 -6.65 -7.11
CA TYR A 165 1.92 -5.79 -6.35
C TYR A 165 2.76 -6.58 -5.36
N LEU A 166 2.15 -7.47 -4.59
CA LEU A 166 2.84 -8.34 -3.63
C LEU A 166 3.88 -9.20 -4.32
N TYR A 167 3.50 -9.84 -5.42
CA TYR A 167 4.43 -10.70 -6.15
C TYR A 167 5.60 -9.91 -6.75
N THR A 168 5.34 -8.71 -7.27
CA THR A 168 6.38 -7.81 -7.76
C THR A 168 7.36 -7.44 -6.65
N LYS A 169 6.87 -7.10 -5.46
CA LYS A 169 7.69 -6.78 -4.31
C LYS A 169 8.56 -7.96 -3.87
N MET A 170 7.98 -9.16 -3.81
CA MET A 170 8.73 -10.37 -3.50
C MET A 170 9.87 -10.63 -4.47
N MET A 171 9.64 -10.41 -5.76
CA MET A 171 10.68 -10.51 -6.78
C MET A 171 11.76 -9.44 -6.59
N ALA A 172 11.37 -8.20 -6.28
CA ALA A 172 12.32 -7.12 -5.97
C ALA A 172 13.18 -7.44 -4.75
N ASN A 173 12.61 -8.03 -3.70
CA ASN A 173 13.34 -8.47 -2.51
C ASN A 173 14.36 -9.58 -2.85
N CYS A 174 14.01 -10.54 -3.72
CA CYS A 174 14.96 -11.56 -4.19
C CYS A 174 16.12 -10.92 -4.96
N LEU A 175 15.87 -9.91 -5.77
CA LEU A 175 16.91 -9.16 -6.50
C LEU A 175 17.84 -8.40 -5.54
N THR A 176 17.27 -7.70 -4.57
CA THR A 176 18.04 -6.95 -3.56
C THR A 176 18.91 -7.87 -2.70
N ALA A 177 18.39 -9.03 -2.33
CA ALA A 177 19.11 -10.05 -1.57
C ALA A 177 20.13 -10.84 -2.42
N ASN A 178 20.17 -10.60 -3.74
CA ASN A 178 20.96 -11.36 -4.72
C ASN A 178 20.70 -12.88 -4.67
N ASP A 179 19.46 -13.27 -4.35
CA ASP A 179 19.02 -14.67 -4.29
C ASP A 179 18.61 -15.14 -5.70
N THR A 180 19.63 -15.48 -6.49
CA THR A 180 19.46 -15.91 -7.88
C THR A 180 18.65 -17.21 -8.00
N LEU A 181 18.74 -18.11 -7.01
CA LEU A 181 18.01 -19.37 -7.02
C LEU A 181 16.51 -19.15 -6.79
N ALA A 182 16.15 -18.34 -5.80
CA ALA A 182 14.76 -17.98 -5.54
C ALA A 182 14.18 -17.18 -6.71
N LEU A 183 14.97 -16.28 -7.30
CA LEU A 183 14.58 -15.49 -8.46
C LEU A 183 14.26 -16.39 -9.67
N ALA A 184 15.15 -17.28 -10.02
CA ALA A 184 14.95 -18.21 -11.15
C ALA A 184 13.72 -19.11 -10.95
N LYS A 185 13.53 -19.64 -9.74
CA LYS A 185 12.37 -20.47 -9.40
C LYS A 185 11.05 -19.73 -9.53
N ARG A 186 11.02 -18.46 -9.21
CA ARG A 186 9.80 -17.64 -9.18
C ARG A 186 9.52 -16.90 -10.49
N HIS A 187 10.48 -16.82 -11.39
CA HIS A 187 10.32 -16.07 -12.63
C HIS A 187 9.15 -16.56 -13.50
N ALA A 188 8.99 -17.86 -13.64
CA ALA A 188 7.88 -18.43 -14.39
C ALA A 188 6.52 -18.10 -13.76
N GLN A 189 6.43 -18.10 -12.43
CA GLN A 189 5.23 -17.67 -11.70
C GLN A 189 4.98 -16.18 -11.83
N PHE A 190 6.02 -15.36 -11.79
CA PHE A 190 5.93 -13.91 -12.00
C PHE A 190 5.27 -13.60 -13.33
N ASP A 191 5.70 -14.24 -14.40
CA ASP A 191 5.12 -14.05 -15.74
C ASP A 191 3.66 -14.50 -15.84
N SER A 192 3.25 -15.47 -15.05
CA SER A 192 1.86 -15.92 -15.00
C SER A 192 0.95 -15.02 -14.19
N ILE A 193 1.45 -14.44 -13.09
CA ILE A 193 0.67 -13.66 -12.12
C ILE A 193 0.65 -12.18 -12.48
N VAL A 194 1.83 -11.58 -12.76
CA VAL A 194 1.96 -10.15 -12.97
C VAL A 194 1.68 -9.80 -14.43
N LYS A 195 0.53 -9.18 -14.67
CA LYS A 195 0.08 -8.77 -16.00
C LYS A 195 0.21 -7.27 -16.24
N MET A 196 0.32 -6.48 -15.19
CA MET A 196 0.40 -5.01 -15.28
C MET A 196 1.76 -4.58 -15.83
N PRO A 197 1.81 -3.85 -16.97
CA PRO A 197 3.07 -3.54 -17.66
C PRO A 197 4.07 -2.76 -16.78
N HIS A 198 3.60 -1.82 -15.98
CA HIS A 198 4.44 -1.01 -15.10
C HIS A 198 5.08 -1.82 -13.98
N LEU A 199 4.40 -2.85 -13.47
CA LEU A 199 4.96 -3.77 -12.46
C LEU A 199 6.00 -4.70 -13.10
N ARG A 200 5.72 -5.19 -14.30
CA ARG A 200 6.68 -5.99 -15.07
C ARG A 200 7.96 -5.22 -15.36
N ALA A 201 7.83 -3.93 -15.75
CA ALA A 201 8.95 -3.06 -16.05
C ALA A 201 9.92 -2.84 -14.87
N GLN A 202 9.46 -3.00 -13.63
CA GLN A 202 10.32 -2.88 -12.45
C GLN A 202 11.28 -4.07 -12.28
N ILE A 203 10.90 -5.25 -12.74
CA ILE A 203 11.66 -6.49 -12.52
C ILE A 203 12.47 -6.89 -13.75
N THR A 204 11.88 -6.73 -14.95
CA THR A 204 12.45 -7.27 -16.19
C THR A 204 13.87 -6.79 -16.51
N PRO A 205 14.25 -5.49 -16.38
CA PRO A 205 15.59 -5.04 -16.70
C PRO A 205 16.69 -5.64 -15.81
N VAL A 206 16.34 -5.94 -14.56
CA VAL A 206 17.31 -6.39 -13.53
C VAL A 206 17.48 -7.91 -13.59
N SER A 207 16.41 -8.65 -13.87
CA SER A 207 16.45 -10.11 -13.92
C SER A 207 17.35 -10.66 -15.04
N TYR A 208 17.42 -9.99 -16.18
CA TYR A 208 18.28 -10.42 -17.31
C TYR A 208 19.77 -10.26 -17.01
N THR A 209 20.18 -9.39 -16.11
CA THR A 209 21.59 -9.18 -15.76
C THR A 209 22.07 -10.16 -14.67
N HIS A 210 21.17 -10.67 -13.84
CA HIS A 210 21.49 -11.58 -12.74
C HIS A 210 21.36 -13.07 -13.06
N LEU A 211 20.73 -13.42 -14.21
CA LEU A 211 20.57 -14.81 -14.66
C LEU A 211 21.61 -15.25 -15.70
N ARG A 212 22.59 -14.41 -15.99
CA ARG A 212 23.78 -14.73 -16.80
C ARG A 212 24.95 -14.93 -15.86
#